data_6f6d0d215862306e23f32dc0d22e0679
#
_entry.id   6f6d0d215862306e23f32dc0d22e0679
#
_cell.length_a   1.000
_cell.length_b   1.000
_cell.length_c   1.000
_cell.angle_alpha   90.00
_cell.angle_beta   90.00
_cell.angle_gamma   90.00
#
_symmetry.space_group_name_H-M   'P 1'
#
loop_
_entity.id
_entity.type
_entity.pdbx_description
1 polymer ?
#
loop_
_entity_poly.entity_id
_entity_poly.type
_entity_poly.pdbx_seq_one_letter_code
_entity_poly.pdbx_strand_id
1 'polypeptide(L)'
;MKKIFLGISLLLCAALCACAPREKVVIILSTNDIHAQIQNFPQLATAVAECRDTASVILVDAGDRWTGNAYVDQAEGRRPVLELMNELGYDVATLGNHE
;
A
#
# COMPACT_ATOMS: atom_id res chain seq x y z
N MET A 1 -26.84 11.42 46.74
CA MET A 1 -27.54 11.28 45.46
C MET A 1 -26.95 12.16 44.37
N LYS A 2 -26.75 13.48 44.56
CA LYS A 2 -26.18 14.36 43.49
C LYS A 2 -24.81 13.92 42.96
N LYS A 3 -23.92 13.39 43.80
CA LYS A 3 -22.57 12.93 43.39
C LYS A 3 -22.60 11.63 42.57
N ILE A 4 -23.59 10.77 42.80
CA ILE A 4 -23.79 9.51 42.06
C ILE A 4 -24.33 9.81 40.66
N PHE A 5 -25.25 10.75 40.52
CA PHE A 5 -25.77 11.20 39.21
C PHE A 5 -24.70 11.86 38.36
N LEU A 6 -23.80 12.65 38.97
CA LEU A 6 -22.67 13.27 38.23
C LEU A 6 -21.70 12.23 37.72
N GLY A 7 -21.40 11.20 38.52
CA GLY A 7 -20.52 10.09 38.09
C GLY A 7 -21.09 9.26 36.95
N ILE A 8 -22.38 8.94 36.99
CA ILE A 8 -23.09 8.18 35.94
C ILE A 8 -23.14 9.00 34.64
N SER A 9 -23.41 10.31 34.73
CA SER A 9 -23.44 11.21 33.57
C SER A 9 -22.07 11.31 32.88
N LEU A 10 -20.98 11.40 33.66
CA LEU A 10 -19.62 11.44 33.12
C LEU A 10 -19.22 10.12 32.42
N LEU A 11 -19.63 8.99 33.00
CA LEU A 11 -19.38 7.67 32.42
C LEU A 11 -20.16 7.47 31.11
N LEU A 12 -21.39 7.95 31.03
CA LEU A 12 -22.22 7.88 29.83
C LEU A 12 -21.68 8.76 28.71
N CYS A 13 -21.18 9.97 29.01
CA CYS A 13 -20.51 10.82 28.00
C CYS A 13 -19.21 10.19 27.46
N ALA A 14 -18.42 9.56 28.34
CA ALA A 14 -17.21 8.88 27.91
C ALA A 14 -17.50 7.68 26.99
N ALA A 15 -18.56 6.93 27.25
CA ALA A 15 -19.00 5.81 26.41
C ALA A 15 -19.52 6.26 25.04
N LEU A 16 -20.20 7.41 24.97
CA LEU A 16 -20.69 7.96 23.70
C LEU A 16 -19.56 8.50 22.80
N CYS A 17 -18.49 9.04 23.39
CA CYS A 17 -17.31 9.47 22.63
C CYS A 17 -16.51 8.30 22.04
N ALA A 18 -16.60 7.10 22.61
CA ALA A 18 -15.89 5.92 22.11
C ALA A 18 -16.53 5.30 20.85
N CYS A 19 -17.77 5.71 20.50
CA CYS A 19 -18.51 5.19 19.34
C CYS A 19 -18.44 6.07 18.08
N ALA A 20 -17.54 7.06 18.03
CA ALA A 20 -17.36 7.84 16.80
C ALA A 20 -16.87 6.93 15.66
N PRO A 21 -17.50 6.94 14.47
CA PRO A 21 -17.02 6.17 13.34
C PRO A 21 -15.63 6.64 12.97
N ARG A 22 -14.66 5.72 12.97
CA ARG A 22 -13.32 6.02 12.46
C ARG A 22 -13.42 6.10 10.93
N GLU A 23 -12.93 7.19 10.35
CA GLU A 23 -12.75 7.27 8.91
C GLU A 23 -11.81 6.16 8.46
N LYS A 24 -12.24 5.42 7.43
CA LYS A 24 -11.40 4.42 6.78
C LYS A 24 -10.67 5.09 5.64
N VAL A 25 -9.36 5.23 5.80
CA VAL A 25 -8.48 5.75 4.73
C VAL A 25 -8.02 4.59 3.88
N VAL A 26 -8.14 4.73 2.57
CA VAL A 26 -7.56 3.83 1.56
C VAL A 26 -6.58 4.65 0.73
N ILE A 27 -5.35 4.17 0.63
CA ILE A 27 -4.30 4.77 -0.18
C ILE A 27 -4.15 3.92 -1.44
N ILE A 28 -4.22 4.55 -2.62
CA ILE A 28 -3.88 3.91 -3.89
C ILE A 28 -2.49 4.39 -4.28
N LEU A 29 -1.54 3.45 -4.35
CA LEU A 29 -0.20 3.70 -4.85
C LEU A 29 -0.09 3.13 -6.26
N SER A 30 0.46 3.91 -7.17
CA SER A 30 0.65 3.49 -8.56
C SER A 30 2.09 3.64 -8.98
N THR A 31 2.61 2.61 -9.65
CA THR A 31 3.85 2.70 -10.44
C THR A 31 3.54 2.73 -11.93
N ASN A 32 4.45 3.27 -12.70
CA ASN A 32 4.38 3.34 -14.15
C ASN A 32 5.80 3.43 -14.71
N ASP A 33 6.05 2.83 -15.88
CA ASP A 33 7.34 2.92 -16.57
C ASP A 33 8.53 2.51 -15.68
N ILE A 34 8.43 1.38 -14.99
CA ILE A 34 9.51 0.87 -14.13
C ILE A 34 10.76 0.54 -14.95
N HIS A 35 10.56 0.09 -16.21
CA HIS A 35 11.64 -0.22 -17.14
C HIS A 35 12.77 -1.04 -16.53
N ALA A 36 12.39 -2.11 -15.81
CA ALA A 36 13.31 -3.05 -15.17
C ALA A 36 14.32 -2.42 -14.19
N GLN A 37 14.02 -1.25 -13.64
CA GLN A 37 14.88 -0.56 -12.65
C GLN A 37 14.74 -1.20 -11.27
N ILE A 38 15.14 -2.47 -11.17
CA ILE A 38 15.01 -3.29 -9.94
C ILE A 38 15.75 -2.72 -8.73
N GLN A 39 16.77 -1.89 -8.95
CA GLN A 39 17.52 -1.22 -7.89
C GLN A 39 16.68 -0.22 -7.07
N ASN A 40 15.53 0.21 -7.58
CA ASN A 40 14.65 1.15 -6.90
C ASN A 40 13.59 0.46 -6.02
N PHE A 41 13.46 -0.88 -6.11
CA PHE A 41 12.49 -1.64 -5.33
C PHE A 41 12.67 -1.54 -3.81
N PRO A 42 13.88 -1.45 -3.24
CA PRO A 42 14.03 -1.25 -1.81
C PRO A 42 13.39 0.05 -1.29
N GLN A 43 13.54 1.16 -2.06
CA GLN A 43 12.92 2.44 -1.71
C GLN A 43 11.40 2.37 -1.83
N LEU A 44 10.91 1.74 -2.90
CA LEU A 44 9.48 1.49 -3.09
C LEU A 44 8.90 0.64 -1.95
N ALA A 45 9.61 -0.42 -1.54
CA ALA A 45 9.20 -1.27 -0.44
C ALA A 45 9.04 -0.48 0.87
N THR A 46 9.98 0.42 1.16
CA THR A 46 9.92 1.29 2.34
C THR A 46 8.67 2.18 2.28
N ALA A 47 8.44 2.85 1.15
CA ALA A 47 7.29 3.73 0.98
C ALA A 47 5.95 2.99 1.10
N VAL A 48 5.85 1.79 0.52
CA VAL A 48 4.65 0.94 0.63
C VAL A 48 4.42 0.51 2.07
N ALA A 49 5.48 0.11 2.79
CA ALA A 49 5.37 -0.29 4.19
C ALA A 49 4.89 0.87 5.08
N GLU A 50 5.46 2.06 4.93
CA GLU A 50 5.04 3.26 5.67
C GLU A 50 3.56 3.60 5.43
N CYS A 51 3.08 3.47 4.20
CA CYS A 51 1.66 3.67 3.90
C CYS A 51 0.79 2.58 4.54
N ARG A 52 1.21 1.32 4.52
CA ARG A 52 0.49 0.19 5.13
C ARG A 52 0.39 0.28 6.64
N ASP A 53 1.33 0.94 7.30
CA ASP A 53 1.27 1.20 8.75
C ASP A 53 0.16 2.18 9.14
N THR A 54 -0.31 3.00 8.21
CA THR A 54 -1.27 4.08 8.49
C THR A 54 -2.65 3.86 7.89
N ALA A 55 -2.75 3.09 6.79
CA ALA A 55 -3.99 2.90 6.05
C ALA A 55 -4.03 1.56 5.30
N SER A 56 -5.20 1.23 4.75
CA SER A 56 -5.31 0.17 3.74
C SER A 56 -4.69 0.67 2.43
N VAL A 57 -3.79 -0.12 1.85
CA VAL A 57 -3.10 0.23 0.59
C VAL A 57 -3.55 -0.69 -0.52
N ILE A 58 -3.85 -0.11 -1.68
CA ILE A 58 -3.99 -0.80 -2.96
C ILE A 58 -2.78 -0.39 -3.81
N LEU A 59 -1.94 -1.35 -4.16
CA LEU A 59 -0.73 -1.14 -4.95
C LEU A 59 -0.96 -1.62 -6.39
N VAL A 60 -0.85 -0.72 -7.34
CA VAL A 60 -1.14 -1.00 -8.75
C VAL A 60 0.03 -0.61 -9.66
N ASP A 61 0.10 -1.22 -10.83
CA ASP A 61 1.08 -0.89 -11.85
C ASP A 61 0.40 -0.59 -13.18
N ALA A 62 0.75 0.53 -13.78
CA ALA A 62 0.17 1.03 -15.02
C ALA A 62 0.88 0.52 -16.30
N GLY A 63 1.84 -0.40 -16.16
CA GLY A 63 2.54 -1.03 -17.28
C GLY A 63 3.92 -0.46 -17.56
N ASP A 64 4.54 -0.98 -18.62
CA ASP A 64 5.92 -0.71 -19.03
C ASP A 64 6.94 -1.00 -17.92
N ARG A 65 6.79 -2.17 -17.31
CA ARG A 65 7.68 -2.63 -16.22
C ARG A 65 8.93 -3.33 -16.71
N TRP A 66 8.89 -3.88 -17.93
CA TRP A 66 9.98 -4.65 -18.52
C TRP A 66 10.85 -3.78 -19.41
N THR A 67 12.01 -4.32 -19.81
CA THR A 67 13.01 -3.73 -20.68
C THR A 67 13.74 -2.50 -20.11
N GLY A 68 15.05 -2.49 -20.29
CA GLY A 68 15.93 -1.40 -19.86
C GLY A 68 17.01 -1.79 -18.84
N ASN A 69 17.02 -3.06 -18.43
CA ASN A 69 18.06 -3.62 -17.57
C ASN A 69 18.53 -4.96 -18.14
N ALA A 70 19.79 -5.05 -18.54
CA ALA A 70 20.34 -6.24 -19.18
C ALA A 70 20.19 -7.52 -18.36
N TYR A 71 20.26 -7.45 -17.05
CA TYR A 71 20.05 -8.60 -16.17
C TYR A 71 18.60 -9.11 -16.26
N VAL A 72 17.64 -8.21 -16.21
CA VAL A 72 16.22 -8.56 -16.33
C VAL A 72 15.87 -9.01 -17.73
N ASP A 73 16.41 -8.31 -18.77
CA ASP A 73 16.10 -8.58 -20.18
C ASP A 73 16.59 -9.96 -20.62
N GLN A 74 17.68 -10.46 -20.03
CA GLN A 74 18.23 -11.79 -20.29
C GLN A 74 17.58 -12.90 -19.45
N ALA A 75 16.89 -12.55 -18.38
CA ALA A 75 16.22 -13.52 -17.53
C ALA A 75 14.98 -14.09 -18.22
N GLU A 76 14.81 -15.43 -18.12
CA GLU A 76 13.63 -16.11 -18.66
C GLU A 76 12.34 -15.52 -18.07
N GLY A 77 11.41 -15.10 -18.94
CA GLY A 77 10.15 -14.49 -18.55
C GLY A 77 10.27 -13.20 -17.75
N ARG A 78 11.45 -12.57 -17.78
CA ARG A 78 11.74 -11.35 -16.98
C ARG A 78 11.37 -11.46 -15.51
N ARG A 79 11.52 -12.66 -14.96
CA ARG A 79 11.13 -13.07 -13.61
C ARG A 79 11.58 -12.11 -12.50
N PRO A 80 12.80 -11.52 -12.52
CA PRO A 80 13.23 -10.69 -11.40
C PRO A 80 12.28 -9.54 -11.06
N VAL A 81 11.69 -8.88 -12.06
CA VAL A 81 10.70 -7.81 -11.81
C VAL A 81 9.42 -8.38 -11.23
N LEU A 82 8.93 -9.50 -11.79
CA LEU A 82 7.69 -10.13 -11.34
C LEU A 82 7.81 -10.67 -9.91
N GLU A 83 8.95 -11.25 -9.57
CA GLU A 83 9.24 -11.74 -8.22
C GLU A 83 9.22 -10.58 -7.21
N LEU A 84 9.89 -9.47 -7.52
CA LEU A 84 9.89 -8.28 -6.67
C LEU A 84 8.49 -7.66 -6.53
N MET A 85 7.72 -7.61 -7.61
CA MET A 85 6.33 -7.13 -7.56
C MET A 85 5.45 -8.03 -6.70
N ASN A 86 5.61 -9.35 -6.79
CA ASN A 86 4.88 -10.30 -5.94
C ASN A 86 5.26 -10.16 -4.47
N GLU A 87 6.55 -10.01 -4.15
CA GLU A 87 7.02 -9.77 -2.78
C GLU A 87 6.50 -8.46 -2.20
N LEU A 88 6.39 -7.41 -3.01
CA LEU A 88 5.78 -6.14 -2.59
C LEU A 88 4.27 -6.22 -2.42
N GLY A 89 3.63 -7.24 -2.98
CA GLY A 89 2.19 -7.43 -2.92
C GLY A 89 1.44 -6.43 -3.79
N TYR A 90 1.79 -6.36 -5.07
CA TYR A 90 0.97 -5.67 -6.05
C TYR A 90 -0.37 -6.37 -6.20
N ASP A 91 -1.45 -5.58 -6.17
CA ASP A 91 -2.82 -6.07 -6.26
C ASP A 91 -3.28 -6.20 -7.71
N VAL A 92 -2.88 -5.27 -8.57
CA VAL A 92 -3.26 -5.21 -9.99
C VAL A 92 -2.12 -4.64 -10.82
N ALA A 93 -1.94 -5.18 -12.01
CA ALA A 93 -1.04 -4.63 -13.02
C ALA A 93 -1.71 -4.68 -14.40
N THR A 94 -1.47 -3.66 -15.22
CA THR A 94 -1.87 -3.65 -16.62
C THR A 94 -0.67 -3.91 -17.53
N LEU A 95 -0.93 -4.05 -18.80
CA LEU A 95 0.11 -4.20 -19.84
C LEU A 95 0.41 -2.84 -20.46
N GLY A 96 1.67 -2.53 -20.66
CA GLY A 96 2.15 -1.43 -21.47
C GLY A 96 2.61 -1.93 -22.84
N ASN A 97 3.29 -1.08 -23.59
CA ASN A 97 3.78 -1.45 -24.93
C ASN A 97 5.09 -2.26 -24.88
N HIS A 98 5.73 -2.37 -23.73
CA HIS A 98 6.94 -3.18 -23.50
C HIS A 98 6.68 -4.53 -22.82
N GLU A 99 5.43 -4.92 -22.61
CA GLU A 99 5.04 -6.25 -22.09
C GLU A 99 4.79 -7.28 -23.20
#